data_c6e318e22bf1dd905c963d189e916bcb
#
_entry.id   c6e318e22bf1dd905c963d189e916bcb
#
_cell.length_a   1.000
_cell.length_b   1.000
_cell.length_c   1.000
_cell.angle_alpha   90.00
_cell.angle_beta   90.00
_cell.angle_gamma   90.00
#
_symmetry.space_group_name_H-M   'P 1'
#
loop_
_entity.id
_entity.type
_entity.pdbx_description
1 polymer ?
#
loop_
_entity_poly.entity_id
_entity_poly.type
_entity_poly.pdbx_seq_one_letter_code
_entity_poly.pdbx_strand_id
1 'polypeptide(L)'
;MKSVAKATEIYKALLVKKYLKYDDVKIFKYENLYLSIIYTIGHILVAMACNRIITGASLDMAAADAFIEPIINGFWFYFLLVYLKKAFVNKIEQSKSTIINVNQVGILLAFLYTVGHILIAMTCNRLLTGAPLNLAVIDAFVEPIINGFWFFLLFEVFNKYKKKKILSGAGKYNNISSSSRVSRLAPINNKTHSDL
;
A
#
# COMPACT_ATOMS: atom_id res chain seq x y z
N MET A 1 45.53 10.44 -18.15
CA MET A 1 44.29 11.22 -18.29
C MET A 1 43.04 10.37 -18.50
N LYS A 2 43.01 9.30 -19.28
CA LYS A 2 41.82 8.45 -19.49
C LYS A 2 41.28 7.76 -18.22
N SER A 3 42.13 7.41 -17.25
CA SER A 3 41.75 6.74 -15.99
C SER A 3 40.95 7.67 -15.05
N VAL A 4 41.33 8.93 -14.92
CA VAL A 4 40.67 9.91 -14.07
C VAL A 4 39.26 10.24 -14.61
N ALA A 5 39.12 10.39 -15.93
CA ALA A 5 37.82 10.64 -16.56
C ALA A 5 36.85 9.48 -16.32
N LYS A 6 37.34 8.22 -16.40
CA LYS A 6 36.49 7.03 -16.13
C LYS A 6 36.05 6.96 -14.65
N ALA A 7 36.95 7.30 -13.72
CA ALA A 7 36.63 7.34 -12.29
C ALA A 7 35.54 8.42 -11.98
N THR A 8 35.67 9.59 -12.60
CA THR A 8 34.69 10.68 -12.45
C THR A 8 33.31 10.30 -12.98
N GLU A 9 33.21 9.59 -14.10
CA GLU A 9 31.95 9.11 -14.65
C GLU A 9 31.30 8.04 -13.77
N ILE A 10 32.08 7.12 -13.22
CA ILE A 10 31.63 6.10 -12.26
C ILE A 10 31.09 6.78 -10.98
N TYR A 11 31.84 7.77 -10.46
CA TYR A 11 31.41 8.50 -9.25
C TYR A 11 30.12 9.28 -9.47
N LYS A 12 29.98 9.96 -10.61
CA LYS A 12 28.72 10.63 -11.00
C LYS A 12 27.56 9.65 -11.11
N ALA A 13 27.77 8.49 -11.75
CA ALA A 13 26.72 7.47 -11.87
C ALA A 13 26.29 6.91 -10.50
N LEU A 14 27.23 6.71 -9.56
CA LEU A 14 26.94 6.27 -8.19
C LEU A 14 26.18 7.34 -7.39
N LEU A 15 26.55 8.62 -7.52
CA LEU A 15 25.84 9.73 -6.89
C LEU A 15 24.39 9.82 -7.42
N VAL A 16 24.20 9.81 -8.73
CA VAL A 16 22.88 9.83 -9.36
C VAL A 16 22.02 8.64 -8.85
N LYS A 17 22.60 7.44 -8.81
CA LYS A 17 21.91 6.25 -8.29
C LYS A 17 21.55 6.37 -6.80
N LYS A 18 22.42 6.98 -5.99
CA LYS A 18 22.16 7.24 -4.55
C LYS A 18 21.07 8.29 -4.34
N TYR A 19 21.08 9.38 -5.11
CA TYR A 19 20.05 10.44 -5.02
C TYR A 19 18.70 9.95 -5.53
N LEU A 20 18.65 9.27 -6.67
CA LEU A 20 17.40 8.66 -7.18
C LEU A 20 16.81 7.67 -6.19
N LYS A 21 17.64 6.83 -5.56
CA LYS A 21 17.17 5.87 -4.54
C LYS A 21 16.63 6.57 -3.29
N TYR A 22 17.19 7.70 -2.89
CA TYR A 22 16.72 8.44 -1.70
C TYR A 22 15.40 9.16 -1.96
N ASP A 23 15.25 9.82 -3.10
CA ASP A 23 14.02 10.51 -3.48
C ASP A 23 12.89 9.50 -3.75
N ASP A 24 13.19 8.36 -4.39
CA ASP A 24 12.23 7.28 -4.60
C ASP A 24 11.67 6.73 -3.27
N VAL A 25 12.53 6.54 -2.26
CA VAL A 25 12.09 6.05 -0.94
C VAL A 25 11.19 7.07 -0.23
N LYS A 26 11.51 8.36 -0.30
CA LYS A 26 10.67 9.42 0.30
C LYS A 26 9.32 9.54 -0.40
N ILE A 27 9.32 9.61 -1.73
CA ILE A 27 8.10 9.66 -2.54
C ILE A 27 7.24 8.43 -2.30
N PHE A 28 7.84 7.24 -2.25
CA PHE A 28 7.15 5.97 -2.00
C PHE A 28 6.46 5.92 -0.63
N LYS A 29 7.07 6.54 0.38
CA LYS A 29 6.50 6.60 1.73
C LYS A 29 5.21 7.43 1.77
N TYR A 30 5.18 8.59 1.12
CA TYR A 30 4.00 9.46 1.08
C TYR A 30 2.91 8.89 0.15
N GLU A 31 3.27 8.28 -0.96
CA GLU A 31 2.31 7.63 -1.86
C GLU A 31 1.56 6.50 -1.16
N ASN A 32 2.27 5.65 -0.40
CA ASN A 32 1.66 4.56 0.35
C ASN A 32 0.77 5.08 1.50
N LEU A 33 1.18 6.13 2.20
CA LEU A 33 0.37 6.77 3.24
C LEU A 33 -0.93 7.34 2.65
N TYR A 34 -0.83 8.03 1.53
CA TYR A 34 -2.00 8.58 0.83
C TYR A 34 -2.97 7.47 0.39
N LEU A 35 -2.44 6.40 -0.19
CA LEU A 35 -3.22 5.22 -0.57
C LEU A 35 -3.93 4.59 0.63
N SER A 36 -3.24 4.48 1.77
CA SER A 36 -3.81 3.94 3.01
C SER A 36 -4.95 4.81 3.55
N ILE A 37 -4.82 6.13 3.49
CA ILE A 37 -5.87 7.06 3.92
C ILE A 37 -7.12 6.91 3.02
N ILE A 38 -6.93 6.89 1.69
CA ILE A 38 -8.06 6.71 0.76
C ILE A 38 -8.72 5.35 0.98
N TYR A 39 -7.92 4.30 1.17
CA TYR A 39 -8.44 2.96 1.47
C TYR A 39 -9.31 2.98 2.74
N THR A 40 -8.81 3.57 3.82
CA THR A 40 -9.53 3.64 5.10
C THR A 40 -10.85 4.40 4.99
N ILE A 41 -10.85 5.55 4.30
CA ILE A 41 -12.09 6.31 4.07
C ILE A 41 -13.10 5.48 3.27
N GLY A 42 -12.64 4.86 2.19
CA GLY A 42 -13.51 4.02 1.36
C GLY A 42 -14.01 2.77 2.10
N HIS A 43 -13.17 2.14 2.92
CA HIS A 43 -13.55 1.02 3.78
C HIS A 43 -14.71 1.40 4.73
N ILE A 44 -14.57 2.53 5.43
CA ILE A 44 -15.63 3.03 6.32
C ILE A 44 -16.94 3.29 5.55
N LEU A 45 -16.87 3.90 4.36
CA LEU A 45 -18.04 4.14 3.52
C LEU A 45 -18.69 2.85 3.05
N VAL A 46 -17.92 1.83 2.70
CA VAL A 46 -18.42 0.50 2.32
C VAL A 46 -19.09 -0.17 3.50
N ALA A 47 -18.45 -0.18 4.68
CA ALA A 47 -19.00 -0.76 5.91
C ALA A 47 -20.35 -0.11 6.28
N MET A 48 -20.40 1.23 6.28
CA MET A 48 -21.67 1.96 6.51
C MET A 48 -22.76 1.59 5.51
N ALA A 49 -22.42 1.49 4.23
CA ALA A 49 -23.37 1.17 3.17
C ALA A 49 -23.88 -0.28 3.30
N CYS A 50 -22.99 -1.24 3.52
CA CYS A 50 -23.33 -2.65 3.73
C CYS A 50 -24.25 -2.81 4.93
N ASN A 51 -23.87 -2.27 6.08
CA ASN A 51 -24.65 -2.34 7.28
C ASN A 51 -26.06 -1.75 7.07
N ARG A 52 -26.15 -0.53 6.52
CA ARG A 52 -27.43 0.11 6.24
C ARG A 52 -28.31 -0.67 5.27
N ILE A 53 -27.73 -1.21 4.19
CA ILE A 53 -28.50 -1.93 3.14
C ILE A 53 -28.95 -3.30 3.62
N ILE A 54 -28.09 -4.02 4.34
CA ILE A 54 -28.34 -5.40 4.76
C ILE A 54 -29.22 -5.44 5.99
N THR A 55 -28.93 -4.60 6.99
CA THR A 55 -29.61 -4.65 8.29
C THR A 55 -30.76 -3.66 8.43
N GLY A 56 -30.80 -2.64 7.56
CA GLY A 56 -31.76 -1.54 7.68
C GLY A 56 -31.44 -0.56 8.82
N ALA A 57 -30.23 -0.60 9.39
CA ALA A 57 -29.80 0.28 10.48
C ALA A 57 -29.91 1.76 10.10
N SER A 58 -30.09 2.63 11.09
CA SER A 58 -30.00 4.08 10.87
C SER A 58 -28.56 4.48 10.49
N LEU A 59 -28.39 5.62 9.83
CA LEU A 59 -27.09 6.05 9.32
C LEU A 59 -26.07 6.28 10.45
N ASP A 60 -26.51 6.81 11.59
CA ASP A 60 -25.69 7.03 12.78
C ASP A 60 -25.24 5.73 13.42
N MET A 61 -26.09 4.72 13.50
CA MET A 61 -25.73 3.40 14.00
C MET A 61 -24.79 2.66 13.05
N ALA A 62 -25.05 2.71 11.74
CA ALA A 62 -24.15 2.15 10.73
C ALA A 62 -22.78 2.85 10.73
N ALA A 63 -22.74 4.16 10.96
CA ALA A 63 -21.49 4.90 11.10
C ALA A 63 -20.76 4.50 12.39
N ALA A 64 -21.46 4.39 13.52
CA ALA A 64 -20.84 3.94 14.78
C ALA A 64 -20.20 2.56 14.63
N ASP A 65 -20.89 1.61 13.99
CA ASP A 65 -20.38 0.27 13.73
C ASP A 65 -19.14 0.30 12.84
N ALA A 66 -19.17 1.01 11.72
CA ALA A 66 -18.08 1.16 10.78
C ALA A 66 -16.80 1.78 11.39
N PHE A 67 -16.91 2.51 12.50
CA PHE A 67 -15.76 3.04 13.25
C PHE A 67 -15.32 2.13 14.39
N ILE A 68 -16.24 1.56 15.14
CA ILE A 68 -15.95 0.78 16.35
C ILE A 68 -15.40 -0.60 15.99
N GLU A 69 -15.99 -1.26 15.01
CA GLU A 69 -15.59 -2.60 14.58
C GLU A 69 -14.09 -2.68 14.21
N PRO A 70 -13.54 -1.82 13.33
CA PRO A 70 -12.11 -1.88 13.00
C PRO A 70 -11.17 -1.64 14.21
N ILE A 71 -11.60 -0.85 15.18
CA ILE A 71 -10.84 -0.62 16.42
C ILE A 71 -10.76 -1.92 17.22
N ILE A 72 -11.89 -2.60 17.42
CA ILE A 72 -11.94 -3.87 18.16
C ILE A 72 -11.14 -4.96 17.39
N ASN A 73 -11.26 -5.00 16.08
CA ASN A 73 -10.46 -5.88 15.21
C ASN A 73 -8.96 -5.60 15.32
N GLY A 74 -8.56 -4.34 15.48
CA GLY A 74 -7.18 -3.95 15.75
C GLY A 74 -6.65 -4.53 17.07
N PHE A 75 -7.44 -4.47 18.14
CA PHE A 75 -7.11 -5.12 19.41
C PHE A 75 -7.03 -6.65 19.29
N TRP A 76 -7.96 -7.26 18.56
CA TRP A 76 -7.93 -8.70 18.28
C TRP A 76 -6.66 -9.10 17.53
N PHE A 77 -6.29 -8.39 16.49
CA PHE A 77 -5.07 -8.62 15.72
C PHE A 77 -3.81 -8.48 16.60
N TYR A 78 -3.76 -7.42 17.43
CA TYR A 78 -2.66 -7.24 18.40
C TYR A 78 -2.56 -8.42 19.35
N PHE A 79 -3.67 -8.87 19.91
CA PHE A 79 -3.72 -10.06 20.78
C PHE A 79 -3.15 -11.31 20.08
N LEU A 80 -3.56 -11.58 18.84
CA LEU A 80 -3.05 -12.69 18.06
C LEU A 80 -1.53 -12.61 17.87
N LEU A 81 -1.01 -11.41 17.53
CA LEU A 81 0.43 -11.24 17.34
C LEU A 81 1.23 -11.42 18.64
N VAL A 82 0.77 -10.89 19.74
CA VAL A 82 1.51 -10.94 21.02
C VAL A 82 1.49 -12.33 21.61
N TYR A 83 0.32 -12.96 21.69
CA TYR A 83 0.16 -14.20 22.43
C TYR A 83 0.38 -15.46 21.56
N LEU A 84 -0.26 -15.53 20.41
CA LEU A 84 -0.19 -16.71 19.57
C LEU A 84 1.12 -16.81 18.78
N LYS A 85 1.58 -15.71 18.17
CA LYS A 85 2.85 -15.73 17.45
C LYS A 85 4.01 -16.11 18.37
N LYS A 86 4.05 -15.57 19.60
CA LYS A 86 5.07 -15.89 20.60
C LYS A 86 5.00 -17.37 21.02
N ALA A 87 3.81 -17.90 21.28
CA ALA A 87 3.63 -19.29 21.65
C ALA A 87 4.07 -20.28 20.55
N PHE A 88 3.77 -19.96 19.27
CA PHE A 88 4.16 -20.78 18.14
C PHE A 88 5.65 -20.70 17.82
N VAL A 89 6.26 -19.50 17.88
CA VAL A 89 7.70 -19.33 17.65
C VAL A 89 8.50 -20.10 18.69
N ASN A 90 8.14 -20.01 19.97
CA ASN A 90 8.81 -20.76 21.03
C ASN A 90 8.70 -22.28 20.83
N LYS A 91 7.56 -22.77 20.34
CA LYS A 91 7.35 -24.19 20.04
C LYS A 91 8.17 -24.67 18.85
N ILE A 92 8.36 -23.84 17.84
CA ILE A 92 9.20 -24.11 16.66
C ILE A 92 10.67 -24.17 17.05
N GLU A 93 11.15 -23.24 17.89
CA GLU A 93 12.53 -23.24 18.38
C GLU A 93 12.85 -24.43 19.25
N GLN A 94 11.89 -24.93 20.05
CA GLN A 94 12.07 -26.13 20.89
C GLN A 94 11.99 -27.44 20.09
N SER A 95 11.27 -27.47 18.99
CA SER A 95 11.19 -28.62 18.11
C SER A 95 12.31 -28.52 17.06
N LYS A 96 13.36 -29.35 17.23
CA LYS A 96 14.42 -29.54 16.22
C LYS A 96 13.91 -30.04 14.85
N SER A 97 12.62 -30.19 14.70
CA SER A 97 11.93 -30.59 13.47
C SER A 97 11.70 -29.36 12.59
N THR A 98 12.55 -29.18 11.61
CA THR A 98 12.57 -28.10 10.59
C THR A 98 11.33 -28.06 9.67
N ILE A 99 10.22 -28.74 10.02
CA ILE A 99 9.10 -29.00 9.13
C ILE A 99 7.87 -28.13 9.44
N ILE A 100 7.81 -27.45 10.59
CA ILE A 100 6.76 -26.43 10.78
C ILE A 100 7.19 -25.17 10.03
N ASN A 101 6.83 -25.13 8.78
CA ASN A 101 7.13 -24.03 7.88
C ASN A 101 6.52 -22.74 8.44
N VAL A 102 7.26 -21.64 8.40
CA VAL A 102 6.80 -20.26 8.72
C VAL A 102 5.45 -19.95 8.04
N ASN A 103 5.21 -20.54 6.87
CA ASN A 103 3.95 -20.46 6.13
C ASN A 103 2.76 -21.08 6.88
N GLN A 104 2.93 -22.17 7.62
CA GLN A 104 1.83 -22.82 8.37
C GLN A 104 1.37 -21.96 9.55
N VAL A 105 2.30 -21.31 10.25
CA VAL A 105 1.95 -20.36 11.32
C VAL A 105 1.21 -19.16 10.75
N GLY A 106 1.65 -18.63 9.60
CA GLY A 106 0.98 -17.53 8.91
C GLY A 106 -0.45 -17.89 8.52
N ILE A 107 -0.67 -19.06 7.95
CA ILE A 107 -2.00 -19.56 7.56
C ILE A 107 -2.91 -19.72 8.80
N LEU A 108 -2.39 -20.30 9.88
CA LEU A 108 -3.16 -20.46 11.11
C LEU A 108 -3.54 -19.11 11.73
N LEU A 109 -2.60 -18.15 11.77
CA LEU A 109 -2.88 -16.80 12.26
C LEU A 109 -3.92 -16.10 11.40
N ALA A 110 -3.82 -16.22 10.08
CA ALA A 110 -4.80 -15.65 9.14
C ALA A 110 -6.18 -16.28 9.35
N PHE A 111 -6.27 -17.59 9.53
CA PHE A 111 -7.53 -18.28 9.82
C PHE A 111 -8.15 -17.80 11.14
N LEU A 112 -7.37 -17.76 12.23
CA LEU A 112 -7.84 -17.31 13.54
C LEU A 112 -8.23 -15.82 13.51
N TYR A 113 -7.49 -15.00 12.76
CA TYR A 113 -7.86 -13.60 12.54
C TYR A 113 -9.21 -13.49 11.84
N THR A 114 -9.42 -14.22 10.76
CA THR A 114 -10.66 -14.19 9.98
C THR A 114 -11.86 -14.64 10.81
N VAL A 115 -11.73 -15.74 11.55
CA VAL A 115 -12.81 -16.23 12.43
C VAL A 115 -13.14 -15.19 13.51
N GLY A 116 -12.14 -14.63 14.17
CA GLY A 116 -12.36 -13.59 15.18
C GLY A 116 -12.93 -12.31 14.61
N HIS A 117 -12.48 -11.88 13.43
CA HIS A 117 -13.04 -10.73 12.72
C HIS A 117 -14.54 -10.90 12.44
N ILE A 118 -14.96 -12.04 11.89
CA ILE A 118 -16.37 -12.33 11.62
C ILE A 118 -17.21 -12.29 12.93
N LEU A 119 -16.69 -12.88 14.01
CA LEU A 119 -17.37 -12.86 15.30
C LEU A 119 -17.48 -11.45 15.88
N ILE A 120 -16.46 -10.63 15.73
CA ILE A 120 -16.45 -9.22 16.17
C ILE A 120 -17.43 -8.42 15.34
N ALA A 121 -17.36 -8.49 14.01
CA ALA A 121 -18.25 -7.77 13.10
C ALA A 121 -19.72 -8.11 13.37
N MET A 122 -20.06 -9.39 13.45
CA MET A 122 -21.40 -9.86 13.79
C MET A 122 -21.89 -9.33 15.16
N THR A 123 -20.99 -9.34 16.16
CA THR A 123 -21.33 -8.90 17.53
C THR A 123 -21.51 -7.38 17.59
N CYS A 124 -20.59 -6.61 16.98
CA CYS A 124 -20.68 -5.15 16.91
C CYS A 124 -21.96 -4.73 16.19
N ASN A 125 -22.20 -5.29 15.00
CA ASN A 125 -23.40 -4.99 14.24
C ASN A 125 -24.67 -5.26 15.06
N ARG A 126 -24.76 -6.44 15.70
CA ARG A 126 -25.92 -6.78 16.53
C ARG A 126 -26.11 -5.85 17.72
N LEU A 127 -25.03 -5.50 18.42
CA LEU A 127 -25.10 -4.68 19.64
C LEU A 127 -25.35 -3.20 19.34
N LEU A 128 -24.75 -2.67 18.27
CA LEU A 128 -24.86 -1.26 17.94
C LEU A 128 -26.13 -0.95 17.14
N THR A 129 -26.51 -1.82 16.22
CA THR A 129 -27.63 -1.57 15.32
C THR A 129 -28.93 -2.24 15.76
N GLY A 130 -28.86 -3.23 16.68
CA GLY A 130 -30.02 -4.05 17.06
C GLY A 130 -30.43 -5.04 15.96
N ALA A 131 -29.62 -5.24 14.92
CA ALA A 131 -29.97 -6.12 13.81
C ALA A 131 -30.23 -7.56 14.25
N PRO A 132 -31.16 -8.28 13.61
CA PRO A 132 -31.32 -9.71 13.82
C PRO A 132 -30.05 -10.47 13.47
N LEU A 133 -29.77 -11.56 14.20
CA LEU A 133 -28.51 -12.30 14.09
C LEU A 133 -28.21 -12.76 12.65
N ASN A 134 -29.22 -13.22 11.91
CA ASN A 134 -29.07 -13.66 10.53
C ASN A 134 -28.57 -12.53 9.60
N LEU A 135 -29.06 -11.31 9.78
CA LEU A 135 -28.59 -10.15 8.99
C LEU A 135 -27.20 -9.70 9.42
N ALA A 136 -26.90 -9.70 10.72
CA ALA A 136 -25.55 -9.40 11.22
C ALA A 136 -24.49 -10.41 10.72
N VAL A 137 -24.87 -11.70 10.62
CA VAL A 137 -24.01 -12.72 10.02
C VAL A 137 -23.77 -12.45 8.52
N ILE A 138 -24.83 -12.15 7.78
CA ILE A 138 -24.72 -11.86 6.34
C ILE A 138 -23.79 -10.66 6.13
N ASP A 139 -23.97 -9.60 6.89
CA ASP A 139 -23.14 -8.39 6.80
C ASP A 139 -21.67 -8.68 7.09
N ALA A 140 -21.39 -9.41 8.18
CA ALA A 140 -20.04 -9.81 8.57
C ALA A 140 -19.27 -10.64 7.49
N PHE A 141 -19.97 -11.29 6.57
CA PHE A 141 -19.37 -11.98 5.43
C PHE A 141 -19.34 -11.12 4.16
N VAL A 142 -20.36 -10.35 3.88
CA VAL A 142 -20.50 -9.57 2.65
C VAL A 142 -19.59 -8.35 2.66
N GLU A 143 -19.50 -7.66 3.78
CA GLU A 143 -18.68 -6.46 3.92
C GLU A 143 -17.21 -6.69 3.57
N PRO A 144 -16.48 -7.69 4.10
CA PRO A 144 -15.09 -7.94 3.73
C PRO A 144 -14.89 -8.27 2.25
N ILE A 145 -15.86 -8.91 1.61
CA ILE A 145 -15.80 -9.21 0.17
C ILE A 145 -15.87 -7.91 -0.64
N ILE A 146 -16.80 -7.02 -0.30
CA ILE A 146 -16.95 -5.72 -0.98
C ILE A 146 -15.74 -4.84 -0.71
N ASN A 147 -15.21 -4.86 0.51
CA ASN A 147 -13.96 -4.16 0.86
C ASN A 147 -12.75 -4.71 0.11
N GLY A 148 -12.67 -6.01 -0.11
CA GLY A 148 -11.65 -6.63 -0.97
C GLY A 148 -11.74 -6.14 -2.42
N PHE A 149 -12.94 -6.02 -2.95
CA PHE A 149 -13.18 -5.47 -4.28
C PHE A 149 -12.81 -3.96 -4.35
N TRP A 150 -13.18 -3.19 -3.34
CA TRP A 150 -12.77 -1.78 -3.20
C TRP A 150 -11.24 -1.64 -3.20
N PHE A 151 -10.54 -2.45 -2.41
CA PHE A 151 -9.07 -2.47 -2.38
C PHE A 151 -8.48 -2.77 -3.76
N PHE A 152 -9.02 -3.78 -4.46
CA PHE A 152 -8.58 -4.14 -5.80
C PHE A 152 -8.72 -2.96 -6.79
N LEU A 153 -9.89 -2.30 -6.82
CA LEU A 153 -10.12 -1.15 -7.69
C LEU A 153 -9.15 -0.01 -7.38
N LEU A 154 -8.98 0.31 -6.11
CA LEU A 154 -8.08 1.37 -5.66
C LEU A 154 -6.63 1.07 -6.07
N PHE A 155 -6.18 -0.17 -5.90
CA PHE A 155 -4.84 -0.62 -6.26
C PHE A 155 -4.60 -0.54 -7.77
N GLU A 156 -5.56 -0.96 -8.58
CA GLU A 156 -5.49 -0.87 -10.04
C GLU A 156 -5.40 0.58 -10.53
N VAL A 157 -6.26 1.47 -10.00
CA VAL A 157 -6.24 2.90 -10.34
C VAL A 157 -4.90 3.52 -9.97
N PHE A 158 -4.38 3.22 -8.77
CA PHE A 158 -3.12 3.72 -8.30
C PHE A 158 -1.94 3.26 -9.16
N ASN A 159 -1.90 1.98 -9.53
CA ASN A 159 -0.86 1.44 -10.40
C ASN A 159 -0.88 2.06 -11.79
N LYS A 160 -2.06 2.28 -12.37
CA LYS A 160 -2.21 2.99 -13.66
C LYS A 160 -1.71 4.43 -13.57
N TYR A 161 -2.06 5.13 -12.50
CA TYR A 161 -1.58 6.49 -12.24
C TYR A 161 -0.05 6.55 -12.12
N LYS A 162 0.54 5.65 -11.34
CA LYS A 162 1.99 5.55 -11.15
C LYS A 162 2.72 5.26 -12.46
N LYS A 163 2.22 4.32 -13.26
CA LYS A 163 2.77 4.01 -14.59
C LYS A 163 2.74 5.22 -15.52
N LYS A 164 1.64 5.98 -15.54
CA LYS A 164 1.51 7.20 -16.35
C LYS A 164 2.52 8.28 -15.91
N LYS A 165 2.70 8.48 -14.60
CA LYS A 165 3.65 9.45 -14.04
C LYS A 165 5.10 9.12 -14.42
N ILE A 166 5.50 7.85 -14.34
CA ILE A 166 6.85 7.39 -14.74
C ILE A 166 7.08 7.63 -16.22
N LEU A 167 6.14 7.28 -17.08
CA LEU A 167 6.25 7.46 -18.53
C LEU A 167 6.35 8.95 -18.93
N SER A 168 5.57 9.83 -18.29
CA SER A 168 5.63 11.27 -18.54
C SER A 168 6.94 11.89 -18.05
N GLY A 169 7.49 11.43 -16.93
CA GLY A 169 8.79 11.83 -16.42
C GLY A 169 9.94 11.41 -17.36
N ALA A 170 9.93 10.18 -17.85
CA ALA A 170 10.94 9.69 -18.80
C ALA A 170 10.94 10.46 -20.12
N GLY A 171 9.76 10.85 -20.64
CA GLY A 171 9.65 11.68 -21.84
C GLY A 171 10.28 13.08 -21.67
N LYS A 172 10.16 13.66 -20.48
CA LYS A 172 10.74 14.97 -20.18
C LYS A 172 12.28 14.91 -20.13
N TYR A 173 12.88 13.85 -19.61
CA TYR A 173 14.33 13.65 -19.59
C TYR A 173 14.91 13.44 -20.99
N ASN A 174 14.23 12.69 -21.86
CA ASN A 174 14.67 12.48 -23.23
C ASN A 174 14.66 13.78 -24.05
N ASN A 175 13.71 14.66 -23.86
CA ASN A 175 13.65 15.98 -24.53
C ASN A 175 14.77 16.92 -24.06
N ILE A 176 15.12 16.92 -22.77
CA ILE A 176 16.24 17.74 -22.25
C ILE A 176 17.57 17.24 -22.79
N SER A 177 17.78 15.92 -22.87
CA SER A 177 19.02 15.34 -23.39
C SER A 177 19.20 15.58 -24.90
N SER A 178 18.13 15.60 -25.68
CA SER A 178 18.15 15.91 -27.11
C SER A 178 18.42 17.39 -27.36
N SER A 179 17.80 18.30 -26.60
CA SER A 179 18.02 19.74 -26.70
C SER A 179 19.46 20.13 -26.35
N SER A 180 20.03 19.53 -25.31
CA SER A 180 21.44 19.80 -24.91
C SER A 180 22.47 19.21 -25.87
N ARG A 181 22.12 18.25 -26.71
CA ARG A 181 22.95 17.69 -27.77
C ARG A 181 22.96 18.57 -29.01
N VAL A 182 21.81 19.15 -29.40
CA VAL A 182 21.68 20.07 -30.53
C VAL A 182 22.46 21.37 -30.28
N SER A 183 22.43 21.92 -29.07
CA SER A 183 23.17 23.14 -28.73
C SER A 183 24.69 23.00 -28.75
N ARG A 184 25.22 21.77 -28.63
CA ARG A 184 26.68 21.48 -28.71
C ARG A 184 27.19 21.22 -30.12
N LEU A 185 26.29 21.09 -31.10
CA LEU A 185 26.64 20.86 -32.52
C LEU A 185 26.47 22.12 -33.38
N ALA A 186 26.15 23.29 -32.79
CA ALA A 186 26.15 24.55 -33.51
C ALA A 186 27.57 24.86 -33.94
N PRO A 187 27.82 25.10 -35.24
CA PRO A 187 29.16 25.40 -35.74
C PRO A 187 29.66 26.71 -35.14
N ILE A 188 30.85 26.70 -34.59
CA ILE A 188 31.58 27.89 -34.17
C ILE A 188 31.89 28.66 -35.47
N ASN A 189 31.18 29.75 -35.73
CA ASN A 189 31.39 30.61 -36.86
C ASN A 189 32.69 31.40 -36.61
N ASN A 190 33.85 30.86 -37.02
CA ASN A 190 35.12 31.57 -37.04
C ASN A 190 35.01 32.70 -38.10
N LYS A 191 34.63 33.89 -37.66
CA LYS A 191 34.91 35.11 -38.42
C LYS A 191 36.43 35.35 -38.36
N THR A 192 37.14 34.95 -39.41
CA THR A 192 38.48 35.42 -39.70
C THR A 192 38.40 36.91 -39.98
N HIS A 193 38.94 37.75 -39.09
CA HIS A 193 39.32 39.13 -39.40
C HIS A 193 40.54 39.07 -40.31
N SER A 194 40.31 39.26 -41.60
CA SER A 194 41.31 39.72 -42.53
C SER A 194 41.06 41.20 -42.68
N ASP A 195 41.89 42.04 -42.07
CA ASP A 195 42.14 43.43 -42.52
C ASP A 195 43.56 43.83 -42.13
N LEU A 196 44.41 43.98 -43.15
CA LEU A 196 45.57 44.87 -43.40
C LEU A 196 46.64 44.99 -42.33
#